data_c70d9f56b00145b8c16caeb54b2669c4
#
_entry.id   c70d9f56b00145b8c16caeb54b2669c4
#
_cell.length_a   1.000
_cell.length_b   1.000
_cell.length_c   1.000
_cell.angle_alpha   90.00
_cell.angle_beta   90.00
_cell.angle_gamma   90.00
#
_symmetry.space_group_name_H-M   'P 1'
#
loop_
_entity.id
_entity.type
_entity.pdbx_description
1 polymer ?
#
loop_
_entity_poly.entity_id
_entity_poly.type
_entity_poly.pdbx_seq_one_letter_code
_entity_poly.pdbx_strand_id
1 'polypeptide(L)'
;MAISRKETVIVSDRLVIEPPRKRDFKXWSHLRKRSRKXLQPWEPSWPEDANSRADWSRRLQAWKSGWQSGRAYVFLIRRLEDXELVGGVSLTNVRGWPADSASLGYWLGXNFQGQGLMQEGVRAVCDWAFNNLHLHRIEAGILASNLRSRKVLESNGFREEGHAEKYLEXAGVRRDHVLFALVRRDVQH
;
A
#
# COMPACT_ATOMS: atom_id res chain seq x y z
N MET A 1 0.23 -23.08 -4.81
CA MET A 1 1.33 -23.02 -3.81
C MET A 1 1.28 -21.69 -3.08
N ALA A 2 1.42 -21.69 -1.74
CA ALA A 2 1.36 -20.45 -0.94
C ALA A 2 2.59 -19.57 -1.21
N ILE A 3 2.38 -18.25 -1.28
CA ILE A 3 3.46 -17.28 -1.47
C ILE A 3 4.25 -17.16 -0.16
N SER A 4 5.57 -17.36 -0.23
CA SER A 4 6.43 -17.28 0.93
C SER A 4 6.73 -15.83 1.32
N ARG A 5 6.21 -15.41 2.49
CA ARG A 5 6.50 -14.08 3.02
C ARG A 5 8.01 -13.88 3.25
N LYS A 6 8.67 -14.92 3.76
CA LYS A 6 10.10 -14.80 4.10
C LYS A 6 11.00 -14.63 2.87
N GLU A 7 10.57 -15.17 1.73
CA GLU A 7 11.36 -15.18 0.51
C GLU A 7 10.97 -14.09 -0.49
N THR A 8 9.86 -13.39 -0.26
CA THR A 8 9.38 -12.39 -1.21
C THR A 8 10.21 -11.12 -1.10
N VAL A 9 10.85 -10.75 -2.20
CA VAL A 9 11.58 -9.49 -2.36
C VAL A 9 11.27 -8.98 -3.76
N ILE A 10 10.81 -7.75 -3.85
CA ILE A 10 10.52 -7.10 -5.13
C ILE A 10 11.57 -6.00 -5.31
N VAL A 11 12.26 -6.00 -6.44
CA VAL A 11 13.31 -5.01 -6.73
C VAL A 11 12.92 -4.25 -7.99
N SER A 12 13.02 -2.92 -7.94
CA SER A 12 12.82 -2.06 -9.09
C SER A 12 14.09 -1.21 -9.30
N ASP A 13 14.04 -0.21 -10.15
CA ASP A 13 15.23 0.60 -10.47
C ASP A 13 15.84 1.26 -9.22
N ARG A 14 15.01 1.79 -8.33
CA ARG A 14 15.48 2.56 -7.17
C ARG A 14 15.04 1.98 -5.83
N LEU A 15 14.21 0.89 -5.83
CA LEU A 15 13.55 0.43 -4.61
C LEU A 15 13.75 -1.07 -4.39
N VAL A 16 13.79 -1.44 -3.10
CA VAL A 16 13.60 -2.82 -2.66
C VAL A 16 12.38 -2.84 -1.75
N ILE A 17 11.49 -3.79 -2.01
CA ILE A 17 10.15 -3.84 -1.41
C ILE A 17 9.99 -5.23 -0.79
N GLU A 18 9.79 -5.25 0.54
CA GLU A 18 9.80 -6.50 1.32
C GLU A 18 8.70 -6.49 2.37
N PRO A 19 8.23 -7.66 2.79
CA PRO A 19 7.33 -7.73 3.95
C PRO A 19 8.00 -7.17 5.20
N PRO A 20 7.23 -6.53 6.10
CA PRO A 20 7.79 -5.99 7.34
C PRO A 20 8.36 -7.08 8.25
N ARG A 21 9.45 -6.77 8.94
CA ARG A 21 10.12 -7.67 9.89
C ARG A 21 10.27 -6.96 11.24
N LYS A 22 10.45 -7.72 12.31
CA LYS A 22 10.64 -7.17 13.66
C LYS A 22 11.65 -6.02 13.70
N ARG A 23 12.75 -6.19 12.98
CA ARG A 23 13.86 -5.22 12.99
C ARG A 23 13.48 -3.87 12.37
N ASP A 24 12.40 -3.80 11.63
CA ASP A 24 12.00 -2.56 10.94
C ASP A 24 11.34 -1.54 11.86
N PHE A 25 11.02 -1.91 13.11
CA PHE A 25 10.24 -1.07 14.03
C PHE A 25 10.80 0.35 14.14
N LYS A 26 12.02 0.46 14.47
CA LYS A 26 12.63 1.77 14.70
C LYS A 26 12.56 2.67 13.46
N UNK A 27 12.78 2.20 12.27
CA UNK A 27 12.72 2.89 11.10
C UNK A 27 11.39 3.32 10.73
N TRP A 28 10.49 2.35 10.95
CA TRP A 28 9.07 2.63 10.69
C TRP A 28 8.49 3.67 11.65
N SER A 29 8.66 3.46 12.92
CA SER A 29 8.12 4.36 13.94
C SER A 29 8.64 5.79 13.76
N HIS A 30 9.94 5.95 13.58
CA HIS A 30 10.54 7.26 13.39
C HIS A 30 9.99 7.97 12.15
N LEU A 31 9.94 7.25 11.02
CA LEU A 31 9.44 7.84 9.76
C LEU A 31 7.98 8.26 9.88
N ARG A 32 7.14 7.40 10.46
CA ARG A 32 5.73 7.70 10.63
C ARG A 32 5.51 8.93 11.53
N LYS A 33 6.21 8.97 12.66
CA LYS A 33 6.08 10.08 13.62
C LYS A 33 6.45 11.43 12.98
N ARG A 34 7.58 11.48 12.30
CA ARG A 34 8.01 12.75 11.67
C ARG A 34 7.18 13.11 10.44
N SER A 35 6.48 12.14 9.86
CA SER A 35 5.61 12.36 8.71
C SER A 35 4.15 12.59 9.10
N ARG A 36 3.84 12.71 10.39
CA ARG A 36 2.46 12.77 10.91
C ARG A 36 1.60 13.77 10.14
N LYS A 37 2.04 14.99 10.04
CA LYS A 37 1.31 16.05 9.33
C LYS A 37 1.03 15.71 7.86
N UNK A 38 1.86 14.86 7.22
CA UNK A 38 1.78 14.53 5.94
C UNK A 38 0.87 13.51 5.70
N LEU A 39 0.75 12.63 6.72
CA LEU A 39 -0.01 11.40 6.55
C LEU A 39 -1.46 11.49 7.09
N GLN A 40 -1.63 12.06 8.26
CA GLN A 40 -2.94 12.04 8.96
C GLN A 40 -4.13 12.50 8.12
N PRO A 41 -4.04 13.54 7.27
CA PRO A 41 -5.21 13.97 6.50
C PRO A 41 -5.77 12.90 5.56
N TRP A 42 -4.95 11.92 5.22
CA TRP A 42 -5.29 10.90 4.22
C TRP A 42 -5.50 9.51 4.80
N GLU A 43 -5.39 9.38 6.13
CA GLU A 43 -5.45 8.08 6.80
C GLU A 43 -6.58 8.05 7.84
N PRO A 44 -7.04 6.87 8.22
CA PRO A 44 -7.91 6.75 9.39
C PRO A 44 -7.29 7.37 10.63
N SER A 45 -8.12 7.75 11.57
CA SER A 45 -7.66 8.35 12.84
C SER A 45 -6.57 7.51 13.49
N TRP A 46 -5.49 8.16 13.90
CA TRP A 46 -4.41 7.48 14.58
C TRP A 46 -4.80 7.26 16.04
N PRO A 47 -4.70 6.04 16.55
CA PRO A 47 -4.96 5.79 17.97
C PRO A 47 -3.92 6.49 18.86
N GLU A 48 -4.20 6.58 20.13
CA GLU A 48 -3.34 7.27 21.09
C GLU A 48 -1.91 6.69 21.08
N ASP A 49 -1.80 5.36 20.98
CA ASP A 49 -0.50 4.67 20.98
C ASP A 49 0.09 4.50 19.58
N ALA A 50 -0.40 5.24 18.57
CA ALA A 50 0.07 5.09 17.19
C ALA A 50 1.59 5.16 17.09
N ASN A 51 2.14 4.23 16.33
CA ASN A 51 3.59 4.14 16.04
C ASN A 51 4.44 3.76 17.25
N SER A 52 3.81 3.31 18.35
CA SER A 52 4.52 2.75 19.50
C SER A 52 4.97 1.31 19.21
N ARG A 53 5.77 0.75 20.10
CA ARG A 53 6.15 -0.67 20.01
C ARG A 53 4.91 -1.58 20.11
N ALA A 54 3.96 -1.25 20.96
CA ALA A 54 2.72 -2.04 21.09
C ALA A 54 1.91 -2.01 19.80
N ASP A 55 1.74 -0.82 19.19
CA ASP A 55 1.07 -0.68 17.89
C ASP A 55 1.79 -1.50 16.81
N TRP A 56 3.12 -1.40 16.77
CA TRP A 56 3.92 -2.18 15.82
C TRP A 56 3.69 -3.68 15.98
N SER A 57 3.71 -4.16 17.23
CA SER A 57 3.55 -5.60 17.49
C SER A 57 2.18 -6.10 17.00
N ARG A 58 1.11 -5.34 17.28
CA ARG A 58 -0.23 -5.69 16.81
C ARG A 58 -0.28 -5.72 15.27
N ARG A 59 0.26 -4.68 14.63
CA ARG A 59 0.29 -4.60 13.18
C ARG A 59 1.09 -5.73 12.56
N LEU A 60 2.28 -5.98 13.09
CA LEU A 60 3.15 -7.03 12.55
C LEU A 60 2.48 -8.40 12.63
N GLN A 61 1.81 -8.68 13.75
CA GLN A 61 1.07 -9.94 13.89
C GLN A 61 -0.06 -10.03 12.87
N ALA A 62 -0.83 -8.96 12.70
CA ALA A 62 -1.92 -8.93 11.72
C ALA A 62 -1.39 -9.08 10.29
N TRP A 63 -0.28 -8.41 9.98
CA TRP A 63 0.33 -8.50 8.65
C TRP A 63 0.83 -9.92 8.36
N LYS A 64 1.47 -10.57 9.34
CA LYS A 64 1.90 -11.97 9.19
C LYS A 64 0.71 -12.88 8.94
N SER A 65 -0.37 -12.69 9.70
CA SER A 65 -1.60 -13.47 9.53
C SER A 65 -2.20 -13.26 8.13
N GLY A 66 -2.21 -12.01 7.67
CA GLY A 66 -2.68 -11.69 6.31
C GLY A 66 -1.90 -12.43 5.23
N TRP A 67 -0.57 -12.42 5.33
CA TRP A 67 0.30 -13.16 4.41
C TRP A 67 0.02 -14.67 4.45
N GLN A 68 -0.13 -15.23 5.66
CA GLN A 68 -0.38 -16.67 5.83
C GLN A 68 -1.72 -17.08 5.23
N SER A 69 -2.74 -16.25 5.40
CA SER A 69 -4.10 -16.58 4.93
C SER A 69 -4.32 -16.18 3.46
N GLY A 70 -3.39 -15.43 2.86
CA GLY A 70 -3.57 -14.91 1.50
C GLY A 70 -4.59 -13.79 1.40
N ARG A 71 -4.93 -13.15 2.52
CA ARG A 71 -5.94 -12.08 2.54
C ARG A 71 -5.36 -10.67 2.48
N ALA A 72 -4.08 -10.54 2.81
CA ALA A 72 -3.42 -9.25 2.77
C ALA A 72 -1.92 -9.43 2.58
N TYR A 73 -1.32 -8.53 1.80
CA TYR A 73 0.11 -8.54 1.53
C TYR A 73 0.64 -7.13 1.78
N VAL A 74 1.31 -6.94 2.89
CA VAL A 74 1.84 -5.64 3.30
C VAL A 74 3.34 -5.64 3.07
N PHE A 75 3.84 -4.55 2.50
CA PHE A 75 5.25 -4.34 2.17
C PHE A 75 5.73 -3.02 2.73
N LEU A 76 7.00 -3.00 3.12
CA LEU A 76 7.74 -1.76 3.34
C LEU A 76 8.65 -1.52 2.15
N ILE A 77 8.90 -0.25 1.87
CA ILE A 77 9.71 0.17 0.72
C ILE A 77 10.98 0.82 1.23
N ARG A 78 12.12 0.35 0.72
CA ARG A 78 13.41 0.95 1.00
C ARG A 78 14.03 1.43 -0.31
N ARG A 79 14.78 2.50 -0.21
CA ARG A 79 15.54 3.00 -1.35
C ARG A 79 16.82 2.17 -1.48
N LEU A 80 17.10 1.72 -2.71
CA LEU A 80 18.25 0.83 -2.96
C LEU A 80 19.59 1.47 -2.61
N GLU A 81 19.73 2.76 -2.89
CA GLU A 81 21.05 3.41 -2.75
C GLU A 81 21.57 3.48 -1.30
N ASP A 82 20.66 3.51 -0.30
CA ASP A 82 21.08 3.68 1.10
C ASP A 82 20.30 2.82 2.14
N UNK A 83 19.16 2.08 1.50
CA UNK A 83 18.50 1.32 2.26
C UNK A 83 17.59 1.94 3.12
N GLU A 84 17.44 3.21 3.04
CA GLU A 84 16.57 4.00 3.89
C GLU A 84 15.10 3.65 3.66
N LEU A 85 14.34 3.48 4.76
CA LEU A 85 12.90 3.22 4.69
C LEU A 85 12.19 4.48 4.21
N VAL A 86 11.40 4.39 3.14
CA VAL A 86 10.73 5.56 2.55
C VAL A 86 9.22 5.50 2.64
N GLY A 87 8.62 4.30 2.78
CA GLY A 87 7.16 4.19 2.84
C GLY A 87 6.69 2.75 2.86
N GLY A 88 5.45 2.53 2.46
CA GLY A 88 4.87 1.20 2.37
C GLY A 88 3.76 1.10 1.35
N VAL A 89 3.51 -0.13 0.90
CA VAL A 89 2.40 -0.47 -0.01
C VAL A 89 1.72 -1.70 0.55
N SER A 90 0.40 -1.74 0.47
CA SER A 90 -0.38 -2.89 0.93
C SER A 90 -1.43 -3.27 -0.09
N LEU A 91 -1.64 -4.58 -0.20
CA LEU A 91 -2.79 -5.16 -0.88
C LEU A 91 -3.62 -5.81 0.22
N THR A 92 -4.85 -5.37 0.38
CA THR A 92 -5.76 -5.87 1.42
C THR A 92 -7.06 -6.32 0.77
N ASN A 93 -7.96 -6.89 1.58
CA ASN A 93 -9.25 -7.39 1.07
C ASN A 93 -9.05 -8.25 -0.18
N VAL A 94 -8.04 -9.11 -0.14
CA VAL A 94 -7.78 -10.01 -1.27
C VAL A 94 -8.91 -11.02 -1.35
N ARG A 95 -9.59 -11.06 -2.50
CA ARG A 95 -10.73 -11.94 -2.77
C ARG A 95 -10.40 -12.82 -3.96
N GLY A 96 -10.68 -14.12 -3.79
CA GLY A 96 -10.52 -15.07 -4.87
C GLY A 96 -11.74 -15.08 -5.79
N TRP A 97 -11.83 -16.15 -6.60
CA TRP A 97 -12.92 -16.36 -7.54
C TRP A 97 -14.29 -16.12 -6.89
N PRO A 98 -15.25 -15.43 -7.55
CA PRO A 98 -15.13 -14.86 -8.90
C PRO A 98 -14.66 -13.42 -8.95
N ALA A 99 -14.26 -12.81 -7.82
CA ALA A 99 -13.83 -11.41 -7.81
C ALA A 99 -12.38 -11.24 -8.25
N ASP A 100 -11.50 -12.13 -7.81
CA ASP A 100 -10.05 -12.13 -8.10
C ASP A 100 -9.48 -10.72 -8.02
N SER A 101 -9.67 -10.07 -6.85
CA SER A 101 -9.36 -8.64 -6.69
C SER A 101 -8.72 -8.35 -5.34
N ALA A 102 -8.12 -7.17 -5.24
CA ALA A 102 -7.55 -6.66 -3.99
C ALA A 102 -7.69 -5.15 -3.95
N SER A 103 -7.57 -4.60 -2.73
CA SER A 103 -7.53 -3.15 -2.49
C SER A 103 -6.10 -2.72 -2.27
N LEU A 104 -5.70 -1.64 -2.93
CA LEU A 104 -4.35 -1.06 -2.83
C LEU A 104 -4.35 0.12 -1.85
N GLY A 105 -3.38 0.14 -0.95
CA GLY A 105 -3.11 1.30 -0.11
C GLY A 105 -1.61 1.58 -0.09
N TYR A 106 -1.23 2.82 0.19
CA TYR A 106 0.20 3.17 0.25
C TYR A 106 0.40 4.47 1.03
N TRP A 107 1.62 4.65 1.52
CA TRP A 107 2.03 5.87 2.21
C TRP A 107 3.52 6.11 1.95
N LEU A 108 3.94 7.38 1.98
CA LEU A 108 5.31 7.79 1.74
C LEU A 108 5.68 8.84 2.77
N GLY A 109 6.86 8.71 3.36
CA GLY A 109 7.35 9.69 4.31
C GLY A 109 7.54 11.08 3.68
N UNK A 110 7.48 11.95 4.53
CA UNK A 110 7.50 13.22 4.20
C UNK A 110 8.51 13.64 3.30
N ASN A 111 9.70 13.28 3.67
CA ASN A 111 10.90 13.80 2.98
C ASN A 111 11.11 13.16 1.60
N PHE A 112 10.31 12.16 1.26
CA PHE A 112 10.47 11.38 0.02
C PHE A 112 9.44 11.72 -1.04
N GLN A 113 8.59 12.68 -0.76
CA GLN A 113 7.54 13.11 -1.69
C GLN A 113 8.14 13.79 -2.93
N GLY A 114 7.42 13.71 -4.04
CA GLY A 114 7.77 14.47 -5.25
C GLY A 114 8.91 13.93 -6.08
N GLN A 115 9.34 12.68 -5.81
CA GLN A 115 10.47 12.07 -6.51
C GLN A 115 10.07 10.87 -7.39
N GLY A 116 8.77 10.59 -7.47
CA GLY A 116 8.28 9.47 -8.26
C GLY A 116 8.45 8.10 -7.60
N LEU A 117 8.88 8.07 -6.34
CA LEU A 117 9.16 6.78 -5.67
C LEU A 117 7.90 5.94 -5.48
N MET A 118 6.76 6.57 -5.11
CA MET A 118 5.53 5.79 -4.90
C MET A 118 4.94 5.33 -6.23
N GLN A 119 5.08 6.09 -7.30
CA GLN A 119 4.67 5.64 -8.64
C GLN A 119 5.43 4.35 -9.00
N GLU A 120 6.73 4.35 -8.74
CA GLU A 120 7.57 3.17 -8.99
C GLU A 120 7.19 2.00 -8.07
N GLY A 121 6.97 2.25 -6.78
CA GLY A 121 6.60 1.22 -5.81
C GLY A 121 5.27 0.58 -6.12
N VAL A 122 4.26 1.37 -6.47
CA VAL A 122 2.94 0.85 -6.83
C VAL A 122 3.03 0.00 -8.09
N ARG A 123 3.77 0.46 -9.11
CA ARG A 123 3.98 -0.33 -10.34
C ARG A 123 4.56 -1.70 -10.02
N ALA A 124 5.62 -1.70 -9.22
CA ALA A 124 6.32 -2.95 -8.89
C ALA A 124 5.41 -3.93 -8.12
N VAL A 125 4.65 -3.43 -7.15
CA VAL A 125 3.76 -4.29 -6.35
C VAL A 125 2.59 -4.77 -7.20
N CYS A 126 2.01 -3.93 -8.06
CA CYS A 126 0.90 -4.35 -8.93
C CYS A 126 1.37 -5.42 -9.92
N ASP A 127 2.55 -5.26 -10.51
CA ASP A 127 3.12 -6.27 -11.41
C ASP A 127 3.33 -7.59 -10.66
N TRP A 128 3.91 -7.52 -9.46
CA TRP A 128 4.09 -8.70 -8.62
C TRP A 128 2.75 -9.39 -8.35
N ALA A 129 1.73 -8.62 -8.01
CA ALA A 129 0.41 -9.14 -7.66
C ALA A 129 -0.24 -9.86 -8.85
N PHE A 130 -0.22 -9.24 -10.02
CA PHE A 130 -0.79 -9.86 -11.21
C PHE A 130 -0.03 -11.14 -11.60
N ASN A 131 1.28 -11.17 -11.38
CA ASN A 131 2.08 -12.33 -11.75
C ASN A 131 2.01 -13.47 -10.73
N ASN A 132 1.69 -13.19 -9.46
CA ASN A 132 1.81 -14.18 -8.39
C ASN A 132 0.49 -14.50 -7.67
N LEU A 133 -0.51 -13.61 -7.71
CA LEU A 133 -1.75 -13.80 -6.94
C LEU A 133 -2.96 -14.14 -7.81
N HIS A 134 -2.77 -14.27 -9.11
CA HIS A 134 -3.86 -14.56 -10.07
C HIS A 134 -5.00 -13.56 -9.99
N LEU A 135 -4.70 -12.31 -9.65
CA LEU A 135 -5.70 -11.26 -9.62
C LEU A 135 -6.04 -10.79 -11.03
N HIS A 136 -7.28 -10.34 -11.20
CA HIS A 136 -7.73 -9.67 -12.43
C HIS A 136 -7.96 -8.19 -12.20
N ARG A 137 -7.94 -7.73 -10.94
CA ARG A 137 -8.35 -6.37 -10.61
C ARG A 137 -7.69 -5.89 -9.32
N ILE A 138 -7.20 -4.66 -9.33
CA ILE A 138 -6.68 -3.99 -8.11
C ILE A 138 -7.42 -2.66 -8.00
N GLU A 139 -8.04 -2.41 -6.85
CA GLU A 139 -8.88 -1.23 -6.60
C GLU A 139 -8.20 -0.28 -5.63
N ALA A 140 -8.51 1.02 -5.73
CA ALA A 140 -8.03 2.02 -4.79
C ALA A 140 -9.07 3.11 -4.63
N GLY A 141 -9.25 3.59 -3.40
CA GLY A 141 -10.15 4.72 -3.12
C GLY A 141 -9.35 5.88 -2.56
N ILE A 142 -9.59 7.08 -3.07
CA ILE A 142 -8.87 8.28 -2.62
C ILE A 142 -9.86 9.43 -2.40
N LEU A 143 -9.48 10.38 -1.56
CA LEU A 143 -10.21 11.65 -1.48
C LEU A 143 -10.00 12.43 -2.77
N ALA A 144 -11.05 13.09 -3.26
CA ALA A 144 -10.95 13.87 -4.50
C ALA A 144 -9.85 14.94 -4.44
N SER A 145 -9.59 15.47 -3.24
CA SER A 145 -8.57 16.48 -3.01
C SER A 145 -7.14 15.92 -2.98
N ASN A 146 -6.98 14.59 -2.94
CA ASN A 146 -5.65 13.98 -2.85
C ASN A 146 -5.02 13.84 -4.24
N LEU A 147 -4.57 14.98 -4.79
CA LEU A 147 -4.04 15.04 -6.14
C LEU A 147 -2.75 14.23 -6.31
N ARG A 148 -1.94 14.13 -5.25
CA ARG A 148 -0.73 13.30 -5.30
C ARG A 148 -1.08 11.83 -5.52
N SER A 149 -2.07 11.34 -4.77
CA SER A 149 -2.50 9.95 -4.91
C SER A 149 -3.14 9.71 -6.28
N ARG A 150 -3.94 10.67 -6.78
CA ARG A 150 -4.49 10.56 -8.13
C ARG A 150 -3.39 10.38 -9.16
N LYS A 151 -2.33 11.19 -9.05
CA LYS A 151 -1.21 11.12 -10.00
C LYS A 151 -0.52 9.75 -9.95
N VAL A 152 -0.32 9.20 -8.74
CA VAL A 152 0.26 7.85 -8.57
C VAL A 152 -0.60 6.82 -9.29
N LEU A 153 -1.91 6.86 -9.10
CA LEU A 153 -2.83 5.88 -9.69
C LEU A 153 -2.89 6.01 -11.21
N GLU A 154 -3.10 7.24 -11.70
CA GLU A 154 -3.23 7.46 -13.15
C GLU A 154 -1.95 7.10 -13.90
N SER A 155 -0.78 7.43 -13.33
CA SER A 155 0.50 7.10 -13.96
C SER A 155 0.74 5.59 -14.03
N ASN A 156 0.01 4.81 -13.23
CA ASN A 156 0.08 3.34 -13.23
C ASN A 156 -1.05 2.68 -14.01
N GLY A 157 -1.83 3.47 -14.74
CA GLY A 157 -2.89 2.92 -15.59
C GLY A 157 -4.22 2.68 -14.88
N PHE A 158 -4.34 3.07 -13.61
CA PHE A 158 -5.63 3.00 -12.92
C PHE A 158 -6.60 3.98 -13.58
N ARG A 159 -7.86 3.58 -13.70
CA ARG A 159 -8.92 4.42 -14.24
C ARG A 159 -9.96 4.70 -13.19
N GLU A 160 -10.48 5.92 -13.19
CA GLU A 160 -11.57 6.31 -12.32
C GLU A 160 -12.85 5.57 -12.74
N GLU A 161 -13.52 4.96 -11.76
CA GLU A 161 -14.73 4.18 -12.03
C GLU A 161 -15.97 4.73 -11.35
N GLY A 162 -15.81 5.57 -10.35
CA GLY A 162 -16.98 6.05 -9.67
C GLY A 162 -16.69 6.82 -8.40
N HIS A 163 -17.76 7.01 -7.65
CA HIS A 163 -17.79 7.83 -6.45
C HIS A 163 -18.54 7.06 -5.37
N ALA A 164 -17.98 6.97 -4.18
CA ALA A 164 -18.60 6.27 -3.05
C ALA A 164 -18.80 7.24 -1.89
N GLU A 165 -20.05 7.44 -1.50
CA GLU A 165 -20.40 8.34 -0.41
C GLU A 165 -20.02 7.73 0.94
N LYS A 166 -19.42 8.54 1.82
CA LYS A 166 -19.07 8.18 3.21
C LYS A 166 -18.37 6.83 3.30
N TYR A 167 -17.47 6.59 2.35
CA TYR A 167 -16.87 5.27 2.11
C TYR A 167 -15.93 4.86 3.26
N LEU A 168 -14.92 5.69 3.54
CA LEU A 168 -13.94 5.41 4.59
C LEU A 168 -13.77 6.62 5.49
N GLU A 169 -13.34 6.33 6.72
CA GLU A 169 -12.98 7.40 7.65
C GLU A 169 -11.55 7.86 7.34
N UNK A 170 -11.19 9.05 7.12
CA UNK A 170 -10.05 9.66 6.95
C UNK A 170 -10.00 10.74 7.87
N ALA A 171 -9.06 10.92 8.84
CA ALA A 171 -8.92 12.01 9.82
C ALA A 171 -10.16 12.24 10.71
N GLY A 172 -10.79 11.15 11.15
CA GLY A 172 -11.89 11.20 12.08
C GLY A 172 -13.27 11.48 11.49
N VAL A 173 -13.37 11.61 10.16
CA VAL A 173 -14.64 11.90 9.50
C VAL A 173 -14.87 10.93 8.35
N ARG A 174 -16.09 10.42 8.23
CA ARG A 174 -16.47 9.60 7.08
C ARG A 174 -16.47 10.48 5.83
N ARG A 175 -15.72 10.09 4.83
CA ARG A 175 -15.50 10.88 3.62
C ARG A 175 -15.94 10.15 2.36
N ASP A 176 -16.41 10.94 1.40
CA ASP A 176 -16.64 10.44 0.05
C ASP A 176 -15.29 10.17 -0.61
N HIS A 177 -15.25 9.10 -1.40
CA HIS A 177 -14.02 8.72 -2.11
C HIS A 177 -14.29 8.57 -3.59
N VAL A 178 -13.28 8.89 -4.37
CA VAL A 178 -13.24 8.57 -5.80
C VAL A 178 -12.61 7.17 -5.91
N LEU A 179 -13.26 6.29 -6.65
CA LEU A 179 -12.82 4.90 -6.80
C LEU A 179 -12.08 4.72 -8.12
N PHE A 180 -10.94 4.05 -8.03
CA PHE A 180 -10.09 3.74 -9.18
C PHE A 180 -9.86 2.23 -9.25
N ALA A 181 -9.56 1.72 -10.43
CA ALA A 181 -9.19 0.32 -10.60
C ALA A 181 -8.15 0.17 -11.71
N LEU A 182 -7.28 -0.81 -11.52
CA LEU A 182 -6.38 -1.32 -12.54
C LEU A 182 -6.85 -2.73 -12.88
N VAL A 183 -7.18 -2.96 -14.14
CA VAL A 183 -7.68 -4.25 -14.61
C VAL A 183 -6.57 -4.94 -15.40
N ARG A 184 -6.36 -6.21 -15.12
CA ARG A 184 -5.42 -7.02 -15.89
C ARG A 184 -5.93 -7.12 -17.34
N ARG A 185 -5.10 -6.67 -18.26
CA ARG A 185 -5.44 -6.79 -19.69
C ARG A 185 -4.94 -8.13 -20.18
N ASP A 186 -5.84 -8.95 -20.66
CA ASP A 186 -5.47 -10.20 -21.29
C ASP A 186 -4.69 -9.87 -22.56
N VAL A 187 -3.56 -10.50 -22.69
CA VAL A 187 -2.81 -10.39 -23.94
C VAL A 187 -3.66 -11.12 -25.00
N GLN A 188 -4.19 -10.35 -25.95
CA GLN A 188 -4.88 -10.97 -27.07
C GLN A 188 -3.81 -11.69 -27.91
N HIS A 189 -3.93 -13.00 -27.98
CA HIS A 189 -3.09 -13.83 -28.82
C HIS A 189 -3.58 -13.78 -30.27
#